data_305468c038dd60e2864d12edacd75dd1
#
_entry.id   305468c038dd60e2864d12edacd75dd1
#
_cell.length_a   1.000
_cell.length_b   1.000
_cell.length_c   1.000
_cell.angle_alpha   90.00
_cell.angle_beta   90.00
_cell.angle_gamma   90.00
#
_symmetry.space_group_name_H-M   'P 1'
#
loop_
_entity.id
_entity.type
_entity.pdbx_description
1 polymer ?
#
loop_
_entity_poly.entity_id
_entity_poly.type
_entity_poly.pdbx_seq_one_letter_code
_entity_poly.pdbx_strand_id
1 'polypeptide(L)'
;HSFPTRRSSDLGGDTPVETPKPSPAPAATPTTVNASAASDGDPVVDMRRRMAAETRRVEAIRRHCAGKHPDVEAQAIEEGWDETKVELHILRASRPQVPAVTSRPRNTGPQVFEAVALMAAGCPLSRIEAAYAEPILEAADKLRGVGIQEFCELACGQQLPRYRRDASGWLQAAFSTASLPNILSNIANKMLLEGYNYVEDAWRKIARVASVNDFKEHTRYRMTGSFEFQRVGPDGELKHGKLGEQTFSQRADTHGIMFALTRQMIINDDMGAFTDIPRQIGMGAAEAIADAVWGLWLSNRTQADGKAFFHADHKNYADGADTALGVDSLTAAEVTFSEQTKPNGRPLGIPASILLVPTALKVPAELLMKSVSLNETTTANKGKAAANPHLGKYEVVSSVYLSSAAFTGSSSKVWYLLSDPNRLPAIEVAFLNGVDRPTVEKTDADFNTLGVQFRGYIDFGVREQDYRGALKMKGE
;
A
#
# COMPACT_ATOMS: atom_id res chain seq x y z
N HIS A 1 47.73 13.05 -11.89
CA HIS A 1 48.24 11.87 -12.63
C HIS A 1 47.02 11.16 -13.26
N SER A 2 46.68 11.51 -14.48
CA SER A 2 46.94 10.85 -15.74
C SER A 2 46.11 9.58 -15.95
N PHE A 3 45.09 9.77 -16.77
CA PHE A 3 44.43 8.71 -17.56
C PHE A 3 45.42 8.05 -18.53
N PRO A 4 45.14 6.86 -19.02
CA PRO A 4 44.96 6.80 -20.47
C PRO A 4 43.69 6.09 -20.94
N THR A 5 43.06 6.72 -21.88
CA THR A 5 42.23 6.24 -22.97
C THR A 5 42.90 5.13 -23.77
N ARG A 6 42.16 4.10 -24.15
CA ARG A 6 42.40 3.38 -25.41
C ARG A 6 41.11 3.05 -26.14
N ARG A 7 41.03 3.64 -27.32
CA ARG A 7 40.21 3.24 -28.47
C ARG A 7 40.83 2.00 -29.14
N SER A 8 40.01 1.15 -29.68
CA SER A 8 40.03 0.58 -31.04
C SER A 8 38.77 -0.28 -31.17
N SER A 9 37.80 0.04 -31.98
CA SER A 9 37.64 -0.26 -33.43
C SER A 9 38.14 -1.66 -33.77
N ASP A 10 37.18 -2.56 -34.09
CA ASP A 10 36.94 -3.08 -35.42
C ASP A 10 35.88 -4.18 -35.38
N LEU A 11 34.87 -3.97 -36.17
CA LEU A 11 34.40 -4.75 -37.30
C LEU A 11 34.08 -6.24 -37.11
N GLY A 12 32.85 -6.52 -37.36
CA GLY A 12 32.54 -7.61 -38.24
C GLY A 12 31.55 -8.64 -37.75
N GLY A 13 30.43 -8.66 -38.42
CA GLY A 13 29.74 -9.90 -38.71
C GLY A 13 28.38 -10.10 -38.03
N ASP A 14 27.39 -9.46 -38.60
CA ASP A 14 26.02 -9.94 -38.61
C ASP A 14 25.97 -11.36 -39.18
N THR A 15 25.57 -12.32 -38.37
CA THR A 15 24.96 -13.54 -38.90
C THR A 15 23.62 -13.70 -38.18
N PRO A 16 22.51 -13.73 -38.92
CA PRO A 16 21.19 -14.00 -38.33
C PRO A 16 21.14 -15.46 -37.89
N VAL A 17 20.72 -15.67 -36.66
CA VAL A 17 20.36 -17.01 -36.15
C VAL A 17 19.08 -17.44 -36.87
N GLU A 18 19.25 -18.37 -37.83
CA GLU A 18 18.15 -19.09 -38.46
C GLU A 18 17.41 -19.92 -37.43
N THR A 19 16.13 -19.65 -37.33
CA THR A 19 15.16 -20.55 -36.69
C THR A 19 15.06 -21.85 -37.47
N PRO A 20 15.12 -23.03 -36.85
CA PRO A 20 14.99 -24.28 -37.58
C PRO A 20 13.58 -24.44 -38.15
N LYS A 21 13.55 -24.53 -39.48
CA LYS A 21 12.40 -24.89 -40.28
C LYS A 21 11.94 -26.32 -39.92
N PRO A 22 10.64 -26.60 -39.77
CA PRO A 22 10.18 -27.97 -39.53
C PRO A 22 10.48 -28.84 -40.78
N SER A 23 11.03 -30.00 -40.48
CA SER A 23 11.33 -31.06 -41.45
C SER A 23 10.07 -31.51 -42.19
N PRO A 24 10.11 -31.70 -43.51
CA PRO A 24 8.94 -32.19 -44.24
C PRO A 24 8.64 -33.64 -43.89
N ALA A 25 7.37 -33.93 -43.74
CA ALA A 25 6.85 -35.28 -43.59
C ALA A 25 7.27 -36.17 -44.78
N PRO A 26 7.53 -37.47 -44.54
CA PRO A 26 7.91 -38.36 -45.61
C PRO A 26 6.76 -38.54 -46.60
N ALA A 27 7.12 -38.42 -47.88
CA ALA A 27 6.25 -38.58 -49.02
C ALA A 27 5.55 -39.97 -48.96
N ALA A 28 4.26 -39.96 -49.14
CA ALA A 28 3.49 -41.17 -49.32
C ALA A 28 3.95 -41.87 -50.58
N THR A 29 4.38 -43.11 -50.42
CA THR A 29 4.62 -44.03 -51.52
C THR A 29 3.34 -44.24 -52.34
N PRO A 30 3.40 -44.18 -53.66
CA PRO A 30 2.22 -44.46 -54.46
C PRO A 30 1.82 -45.94 -54.31
N THR A 31 0.64 -46.15 -53.79
CA THR A 31 0.05 -47.48 -53.80
C THR A 31 -0.26 -47.86 -55.25
N THR A 32 0.45 -48.81 -55.77
CA THR A 32 0.15 -49.47 -57.04
C THR A 32 -1.26 -50.02 -56.96
N VAL A 33 -2.14 -49.43 -57.75
CA VAL A 33 -3.45 -50.00 -58.02
C VAL A 33 -3.26 -51.23 -58.89
N ASN A 34 -3.26 -52.38 -58.28
CA ASN A 34 -3.44 -53.65 -58.99
C ASN A 34 -4.85 -53.65 -59.55
N ALA A 35 -4.95 -53.49 -60.86
CA ALA A 35 -6.19 -53.79 -61.57
C ALA A 35 -6.40 -55.27 -61.50
N SER A 36 -7.19 -55.70 -60.53
CA SER A 36 -7.70 -57.06 -60.43
C SER A 36 -8.78 -57.20 -61.49
N ALA A 37 -8.57 -58.19 -62.32
CA ALA A 37 -9.45 -58.55 -63.43
C ALA A 37 -10.94 -58.52 -63.03
N ALA A 38 -11.74 -57.93 -63.91
CA ALA A 38 -13.15 -57.93 -63.87
C ALA A 38 -13.64 -59.44 -63.87
N SER A 39 -14.17 -59.85 -62.72
CA SER A 39 -15.02 -61.05 -62.71
C SER A 39 -16.41 -60.58 -63.09
N ASP A 40 -16.97 -61.18 -64.14
CA ASP A 40 -18.35 -61.07 -64.58
C ASP A 40 -19.30 -61.50 -63.45
N GLY A 41 -19.60 -60.55 -62.53
CA GLY A 41 -20.62 -60.68 -61.50
C GLY A 41 -21.70 -59.66 -61.80
N ASP A 42 -22.91 -60.14 -61.94
CA ASP A 42 -24.13 -59.36 -62.14
C ASP A 42 -24.13 -58.15 -61.15
N PRO A 43 -24.11 -56.91 -61.62
CA PRO A 43 -24.03 -55.74 -60.74
C PRO A 43 -25.13 -55.67 -59.66
N VAL A 44 -26.24 -56.32 -59.95
CA VAL A 44 -27.39 -56.49 -59.02
C VAL A 44 -27.01 -57.42 -57.87
N VAL A 45 -26.24 -58.47 -58.13
CA VAL A 45 -25.79 -59.41 -57.11
C VAL A 45 -24.76 -58.78 -56.19
N ASP A 46 -23.82 -57.97 -56.72
CA ASP A 46 -22.86 -57.26 -55.92
C ASP A 46 -23.51 -56.15 -55.06
N MET A 47 -24.48 -55.45 -55.62
CA MET A 47 -25.28 -54.51 -54.87
C MET A 47 -26.01 -55.15 -53.70
N ARG A 48 -26.65 -56.29 -53.93
CA ARG A 48 -27.33 -57.09 -52.90
C ARG A 48 -26.34 -57.57 -51.81
N ARG A 49 -25.15 -58.01 -52.20
CA ARG A 49 -24.10 -58.41 -51.23
C ARG A 49 -23.64 -57.25 -50.38
N ARG A 50 -23.40 -56.03 -50.98
CA ARG A 50 -23.07 -54.83 -50.25
C ARG A 50 -24.19 -54.41 -49.29
N MET A 51 -25.43 -54.41 -49.75
CA MET A 51 -26.58 -54.10 -48.86
C MET A 51 -26.73 -55.13 -47.73
N ALA A 52 -26.53 -56.42 -48.00
CA ALA A 52 -26.58 -57.43 -46.92
C ALA A 52 -25.41 -57.30 -45.94
N ALA A 53 -24.21 -56.89 -46.41
CA ALA A 53 -23.08 -56.62 -45.54
C ALA A 53 -23.33 -55.39 -44.66
N GLU A 54 -23.88 -54.34 -45.28
CA GLU A 54 -24.21 -53.09 -44.54
C GLU A 54 -25.32 -53.32 -43.48
N THR A 55 -26.37 -54.14 -43.86
CA THR A 55 -27.39 -54.48 -42.88
C THR A 55 -26.81 -55.24 -41.68
N ARG A 56 -25.93 -56.21 -41.93
CA ARG A 56 -25.23 -56.94 -40.86
C ARG A 56 -24.37 -56.04 -40.00
N ARG A 57 -23.66 -55.05 -40.61
CA ARG A 57 -22.88 -54.07 -39.89
C ARG A 57 -23.75 -53.20 -38.96
N VAL A 58 -24.84 -52.67 -39.47
CA VAL A 58 -25.79 -51.86 -38.69
C VAL A 58 -26.43 -52.72 -37.56
N GLU A 59 -26.77 -53.97 -37.79
CA GLU A 59 -27.30 -54.87 -36.74
C GLU A 59 -26.24 -55.16 -35.66
N ALA A 60 -24.95 -55.30 -36.03
CA ALA A 60 -23.86 -55.49 -35.09
C ALA A 60 -23.69 -54.21 -34.22
N ILE A 61 -23.69 -53.03 -34.84
CA ILE A 61 -23.61 -51.73 -34.11
C ILE A 61 -24.76 -51.62 -33.11
N ARG A 62 -26.00 -51.89 -33.52
CA ARG A 62 -27.18 -51.88 -32.64
C ARG A 62 -27.08 -52.85 -31.47
N ARG A 63 -26.54 -54.06 -31.74
CA ARG A 63 -26.32 -55.07 -30.70
C ARG A 63 -25.26 -54.57 -29.68
N HIS A 64 -24.18 -53.98 -30.13
CA HIS A 64 -23.13 -53.44 -29.23
C HIS A 64 -23.62 -52.25 -28.44
N CYS A 65 -24.38 -51.34 -29.04
CA CYS A 65 -24.93 -50.16 -28.35
C CYS A 65 -26.07 -50.55 -27.38
N ALA A 66 -26.79 -51.65 -27.62
CA ALA A 66 -27.85 -52.20 -26.75
C ALA A 66 -28.86 -51.15 -26.24
N GLY A 67 -29.11 -50.07 -26.97
CA GLY A 67 -29.98 -48.94 -26.61
C GLY A 67 -29.46 -48.04 -25.50
N LYS A 68 -28.23 -48.24 -25.01
CA LYS A 68 -27.63 -47.42 -23.92
C LYS A 68 -26.81 -46.23 -24.41
N HIS A 69 -26.41 -46.24 -25.69
CA HIS A 69 -25.53 -45.18 -26.27
C HIS A 69 -26.08 -44.74 -27.65
N PRO A 70 -27.26 -44.07 -27.69
CA PRO A 70 -27.91 -43.67 -28.94
C PRO A 70 -27.07 -42.74 -29.81
N ASP A 71 -26.28 -41.85 -29.19
CA ASP A 71 -25.42 -40.90 -29.91
C ASP A 71 -24.26 -41.62 -30.62
N VAL A 72 -23.66 -42.61 -29.95
CA VAL A 72 -22.58 -43.44 -30.54
C VAL A 72 -23.13 -44.31 -31.64
N GLU A 73 -24.38 -44.84 -31.50
CA GLU A 73 -25.07 -45.62 -32.50
C GLU A 73 -25.33 -44.83 -33.77
N ALA A 74 -25.89 -43.62 -33.63
CA ALA A 74 -26.16 -42.73 -34.74
C ALA A 74 -24.87 -42.38 -35.52
N GLN A 75 -23.84 -41.95 -34.81
CA GLN A 75 -22.54 -41.57 -35.40
C GLN A 75 -21.86 -42.77 -36.06
N ALA A 76 -21.91 -43.96 -35.45
CA ALA A 76 -21.29 -45.17 -36.02
C ALA A 76 -21.96 -45.62 -37.32
N ILE A 77 -23.28 -45.42 -37.42
CA ILE A 77 -24.04 -45.76 -38.66
C ILE A 77 -23.70 -44.72 -39.74
N GLU A 78 -23.68 -43.43 -39.42
CA GLU A 78 -23.42 -42.34 -40.34
C GLU A 78 -21.98 -42.37 -40.90
N GLU A 79 -21.01 -42.58 -40.05
CA GLU A 79 -19.58 -42.57 -40.42
C GLU A 79 -19.06 -43.94 -40.89
N GLY A 80 -19.89 -44.96 -40.92
CA GLY A 80 -19.51 -46.29 -41.44
C GLY A 80 -18.50 -47.04 -40.53
N TRP A 81 -18.60 -46.93 -39.21
CA TRP A 81 -17.64 -47.56 -38.31
C TRP A 81 -17.74 -49.09 -38.32
N ASP A 82 -16.60 -49.71 -38.09
CA ASP A 82 -16.52 -51.15 -37.84
C ASP A 82 -16.83 -51.47 -36.37
N GLU A 83 -17.10 -52.78 -36.12
CA GLU A 83 -17.48 -53.28 -34.79
C GLU A 83 -16.46 -52.92 -33.70
N THR A 84 -15.17 -53.01 -34.00
CA THR A 84 -14.08 -52.74 -33.08
C THR A 84 -14.00 -51.24 -32.66
N LYS A 85 -14.29 -50.36 -33.63
CA LYS A 85 -14.32 -48.91 -33.38
C LYS A 85 -15.52 -48.54 -32.52
N VAL A 86 -16.66 -49.14 -32.73
CA VAL A 86 -17.87 -48.95 -31.91
C VAL A 86 -17.64 -49.41 -30.50
N GLU A 87 -17.07 -50.61 -30.29
CA GLU A 87 -16.75 -51.12 -28.96
C GLU A 87 -15.78 -50.19 -28.21
N LEU A 88 -14.76 -49.69 -28.88
CA LEU A 88 -13.82 -48.73 -28.31
C LEU A 88 -14.50 -47.42 -27.85
N HIS A 89 -15.46 -46.92 -28.65
CA HIS A 89 -16.20 -45.69 -28.29
C HIS A 89 -17.19 -45.94 -27.15
N ILE A 90 -17.84 -47.09 -27.10
CA ILE A 90 -18.71 -47.50 -25.98
C ILE A 90 -17.88 -47.64 -24.69
N LEU A 91 -16.70 -48.25 -24.74
CA LEU A 91 -15.80 -48.36 -23.60
C LEU A 91 -15.31 -46.98 -23.10
N ARG A 92 -15.09 -46.09 -24.04
CA ARG A 92 -14.73 -44.69 -23.69
C ARG A 92 -15.93 -43.95 -23.06
N ALA A 93 -17.13 -44.10 -23.59
CA ALA A 93 -18.34 -43.47 -23.10
C ALA A 93 -18.81 -44.07 -21.77
N SER A 94 -18.61 -45.37 -21.57
CA SER A 94 -18.94 -46.08 -20.32
C SER A 94 -17.85 -45.95 -19.24
N ARG A 95 -16.68 -45.37 -19.57
CA ARG A 95 -15.65 -45.12 -18.59
C ARG A 95 -16.25 -44.19 -17.53
N PRO A 96 -16.31 -44.59 -16.24
CA PRO A 96 -16.76 -43.69 -15.19
C PRO A 96 -15.93 -42.44 -15.30
N GLN A 97 -16.55 -41.29 -15.55
CA GLN A 97 -15.93 -40.00 -15.30
C GLN A 97 -15.77 -39.96 -13.80
N VAL A 98 -14.70 -40.55 -13.30
CA VAL A 98 -14.19 -40.19 -12.01
C VAL A 98 -14.01 -38.66 -12.15
N PRO A 99 -14.66 -37.83 -11.32
CA PRO A 99 -14.35 -36.44 -11.29
C PRO A 99 -12.84 -36.41 -11.27
N ALA A 100 -12.24 -35.75 -12.26
CA ALA A 100 -10.83 -35.64 -12.28
C ALA A 100 -10.50 -35.09 -10.90
N VAL A 101 -9.90 -35.93 -10.06
CA VAL A 101 -9.07 -35.44 -8.99
C VAL A 101 -7.98 -34.79 -9.76
N THR A 102 -8.28 -33.58 -10.26
CA THR A 102 -7.25 -32.59 -10.48
C THR A 102 -6.62 -32.53 -9.11
N SER A 103 -5.51 -33.21 -8.95
CA SER A 103 -4.48 -32.75 -8.05
C SER A 103 -4.18 -31.34 -8.58
N ARG A 104 -5.07 -30.37 -8.23
CA ARG A 104 -4.71 -28.95 -8.31
C ARG A 104 -3.37 -28.92 -7.65
N PRO A 105 -2.31 -28.45 -8.31
CA PRO A 105 -1.05 -28.30 -7.64
C PRO A 105 -1.44 -27.59 -6.35
N ARG A 106 -1.15 -28.20 -5.19
CA ARG A 106 -1.34 -27.53 -3.91
C ARG A 106 -0.47 -26.31 -4.06
N ASN A 107 -1.13 -25.18 -4.31
CA ASN A 107 -0.43 -23.90 -4.38
C ASN A 107 -0.03 -23.59 -2.94
N THR A 108 1.05 -24.22 -2.51
CA THR A 108 1.65 -24.10 -1.18
C THR A 108 2.78 -23.09 -1.20
N GLY A 109 2.70 -22.13 -2.14
CA GLY A 109 3.66 -21.04 -2.25
C GLY A 109 3.64 -20.12 -1.01
N PRO A 110 4.72 -19.39 -0.75
CA PRO A 110 4.83 -18.44 0.37
C PRO A 110 3.64 -17.48 0.46
N GLN A 111 3.12 -17.04 -0.68
CA GLN A 111 1.97 -16.13 -0.76
C GLN A 111 0.68 -16.70 -0.20
N VAL A 112 0.48 -18.03 -0.28
CA VAL A 112 -0.69 -18.69 0.31
C VAL A 112 -0.61 -18.59 1.83
N PHE A 113 0.55 -18.87 2.41
CA PHE A 113 0.77 -18.78 3.85
C PHE A 113 0.64 -17.34 4.37
N GLU A 114 1.14 -16.36 3.60
CA GLU A 114 0.93 -14.95 3.93
C GLU A 114 -0.56 -14.60 3.95
N ALA A 115 -1.33 -15.03 2.95
CA ALA A 115 -2.77 -14.80 2.89
C ALA A 115 -3.51 -15.49 4.06
N VAL A 116 -3.15 -16.74 4.41
CA VAL A 116 -3.70 -17.46 5.58
C VAL A 116 -3.51 -16.66 6.86
N ALA A 117 -2.28 -16.18 7.10
CA ALA A 117 -1.98 -15.43 8.30
C ALA A 117 -2.71 -14.07 8.37
N LEU A 118 -2.83 -13.38 7.24
CA LEU A 118 -3.60 -12.12 7.15
C LEU A 118 -5.10 -12.35 7.38
N MET A 119 -5.66 -13.45 6.88
CA MET A 119 -7.05 -13.85 7.15
C MET A 119 -7.25 -14.18 8.64
N ALA A 120 -6.32 -14.91 9.25
CA ALA A 120 -6.33 -15.23 10.66
C ALA A 120 -6.22 -13.98 11.55
N ALA A 121 -5.46 -12.97 11.11
CA ALA A 121 -5.32 -11.67 11.75
C ALA A 121 -6.56 -10.77 11.63
N GLY A 122 -7.60 -11.20 10.90
CA GLY A 122 -8.81 -10.41 10.70
C GLY A 122 -8.62 -9.18 9.80
N CYS A 123 -7.62 -9.19 8.91
CA CYS A 123 -7.46 -8.13 7.92
C CYS A 123 -8.69 -8.04 7.02
N PRO A 124 -9.12 -6.83 6.61
CA PRO A 124 -10.25 -6.64 5.71
C PRO A 124 -10.06 -7.42 4.40
N LEU A 125 -11.07 -8.23 4.06
CA LEU A 125 -11.00 -9.14 2.90
C LEU A 125 -10.69 -8.38 1.61
N SER A 126 -11.25 -7.18 1.45
CA SER A 126 -11.01 -6.31 0.29
C SER A 126 -9.53 -5.94 0.08
N ARG A 127 -8.76 -5.80 1.15
CA ARG A 127 -7.31 -5.55 1.06
C ARG A 127 -6.54 -6.80 0.67
N ILE A 128 -6.98 -7.96 1.19
CA ILE A 128 -6.36 -9.25 0.87
C ILE A 128 -6.63 -9.59 -0.60
N GLU A 129 -7.87 -9.39 -1.08
CA GLU A 129 -8.27 -9.57 -2.47
C GLU A 129 -7.51 -8.64 -3.44
N ALA A 130 -7.23 -7.41 -3.02
CA ALA A 130 -6.41 -6.48 -3.82
C ALA A 130 -4.93 -6.89 -3.92
N ALA A 131 -4.42 -7.65 -2.92
CA ALA A 131 -3.00 -8.01 -2.83
C ALA A 131 -2.67 -9.38 -3.43
N TYR A 132 -3.63 -10.28 -3.53
CA TYR A 132 -3.42 -11.67 -3.94
C TYR A 132 -4.41 -12.12 -5.02
N ALA A 133 -3.94 -12.96 -5.94
CA ALA A 133 -4.77 -13.55 -6.98
C ALA A 133 -5.76 -14.57 -6.41
N GLU A 134 -6.94 -14.72 -7.05
CA GLU A 134 -8.02 -15.61 -6.63
C GLU A 134 -7.57 -17.06 -6.33
N PRO A 135 -6.68 -17.72 -7.12
CA PRO A 135 -6.21 -19.06 -6.80
C PRO A 135 -5.43 -19.16 -5.49
N ILE A 136 -4.76 -18.09 -5.08
CA ILE A 136 -4.03 -17.99 -3.81
C ILE A 136 -5.04 -17.88 -2.66
N LEU A 137 -6.07 -17.06 -2.84
CA LEU A 137 -7.14 -16.87 -1.86
C LEU A 137 -7.94 -18.14 -1.63
N GLU A 138 -8.29 -18.87 -2.68
CA GLU A 138 -8.95 -20.18 -2.58
C GLU A 138 -8.09 -21.22 -1.84
N ALA A 139 -6.77 -21.20 -2.08
CA ALA A 139 -5.84 -22.08 -1.39
C ALA A 139 -5.70 -21.69 0.09
N ALA A 140 -5.67 -20.39 0.39
CA ALA A 140 -5.58 -19.86 1.74
C ALA A 140 -6.87 -20.14 2.54
N ASP A 141 -8.05 -20.00 1.95
CA ASP A 141 -9.32 -20.25 2.63
C ASP A 141 -9.46 -21.71 3.09
N LYS A 142 -8.88 -22.65 2.36
CA LYS A 142 -8.81 -24.07 2.76
C LYS A 142 -7.93 -24.34 3.97
N LEU A 143 -7.01 -23.44 4.27
CA LEU A 143 -6.12 -23.49 5.42
C LEU A 143 -6.59 -22.56 6.55
N ARG A 144 -7.81 -22.05 6.47
CA ARG A 144 -8.37 -21.16 7.47
C ARG A 144 -8.52 -21.91 8.81
N GLY A 145 -8.03 -21.26 9.90
CA GLY A 145 -8.11 -21.84 11.24
C GLY A 145 -6.94 -22.77 11.61
N VAL A 146 -5.91 -22.83 10.77
CA VAL A 146 -4.65 -23.50 11.08
C VAL A 146 -3.95 -22.75 12.21
N GLY A 147 -3.51 -23.48 13.25
CA GLY A 147 -2.72 -22.90 14.34
C GLY A 147 -1.29 -22.59 13.92
N ILE A 148 -0.54 -21.87 14.77
CA ILE A 148 0.84 -21.43 14.45
C ILE A 148 1.79 -22.63 14.25
N GLN A 149 1.58 -23.71 14.97
CA GLN A 149 2.44 -24.92 14.87
C GLN A 149 2.23 -25.59 13.51
N GLU A 150 0.98 -25.87 13.13
CA GLU A 150 0.63 -26.47 11.85
C GLU A 150 1.01 -25.54 10.68
N PHE A 151 0.82 -24.23 10.84
CA PHE A 151 1.28 -23.23 9.90
C PHE A 151 2.79 -23.32 9.65
N CYS A 152 3.58 -23.41 10.70
CA CYS A 152 5.03 -23.55 10.59
C CYS A 152 5.44 -24.88 9.92
N GLU A 153 4.77 -25.99 10.27
CA GLU A 153 5.04 -27.30 9.65
C GLU A 153 4.74 -27.29 8.14
N LEU A 154 3.60 -26.72 7.76
CA LEU A 154 3.21 -26.60 6.36
C LEU A 154 4.13 -25.66 5.58
N ALA A 155 4.51 -24.53 6.18
CA ALA A 155 5.37 -23.53 5.55
C ALA A 155 6.83 -24.02 5.38
N CYS A 156 7.32 -24.85 6.30
CA CYS A 156 8.64 -25.48 6.20
C CYS A 156 8.71 -26.57 5.15
N GLY A 157 7.58 -27.22 4.83
CA GLY A 157 7.51 -28.33 3.88
C GLY A 157 8.25 -29.60 4.33
N GLN A 158 8.68 -29.66 5.57
CA GLN A 158 9.41 -30.79 6.17
C GLN A 158 8.69 -31.26 7.43
N GLN A 159 8.84 -32.55 7.74
CA GLN A 159 8.35 -33.06 9.01
C GLN A 159 9.27 -32.57 10.14
N LEU A 160 8.72 -31.70 10.96
CA LEU A 160 9.40 -31.21 12.15
C LEU A 160 9.37 -32.24 13.29
N PRO A 161 10.32 -32.22 14.23
CA PRO A 161 10.25 -33.02 15.45
C PRO A 161 8.92 -32.77 16.17
N ARG A 162 8.39 -33.82 16.84
CA ARG A 162 7.11 -33.64 17.58
C ARG A 162 7.27 -32.60 18.67
N TYR A 163 6.60 -31.48 18.53
CA TYR A 163 6.67 -30.31 19.42
C TYR A 163 6.54 -30.66 20.92
N ARG A 164 5.61 -31.57 21.27
CA ARG A 164 5.39 -31.99 22.67
C ARG A 164 6.56 -32.73 23.29
N ARG A 165 7.47 -33.29 22.48
CA ARG A 165 8.66 -34.04 22.98
C ARG A 165 9.92 -33.19 22.98
N ASP A 166 10.07 -32.33 21.99
CA ASP A 166 11.26 -31.49 21.82
C ASP A 166 10.87 -30.14 21.20
N ALA A 167 10.46 -29.21 22.06
CA ALA A 167 10.04 -27.88 21.64
C ALA A 167 11.21 -27.03 21.15
N SER A 168 12.40 -27.22 21.68
CA SER A 168 13.60 -26.49 21.29
C SER A 168 14.12 -26.95 19.94
N GLY A 169 14.17 -28.26 19.72
CA GLY A 169 14.54 -28.84 18.43
C GLY A 169 13.53 -28.51 17.33
N TRP A 170 12.24 -28.49 17.67
CA TRP A 170 11.20 -28.05 16.75
C TRP A 170 11.40 -26.59 16.31
N LEU A 171 11.60 -25.67 17.28
CA LEU A 171 11.86 -24.27 16.99
C LEU A 171 13.08 -24.08 16.11
N GLN A 172 14.20 -24.73 16.48
CA GLN A 172 15.43 -24.63 15.71
C GLN A 172 15.26 -25.16 14.29
N ALA A 173 14.58 -26.30 14.12
CA ALA A 173 14.32 -26.89 12.81
C ALA A 173 13.35 -26.02 11.97
N ALA A 174 12.28 -25.47 12.57
CA ALA A 174 11.33 -24.60 11.89
C ALA A 174 11.99 -23.33 11.38
N PHE A 175 12.82 -22.69 12.22
CA PHE A 175 13.46 -21.42 11.87
C PHE A 175 14.77 -21.56 11.09
N SER A 176 15.32 -22.78 10.96
CA SER A 176 16.49 -23.04 10.10
C SER A 176 16.16 -23.07 8.61
N THR A 177 14.88 -23.17 8.24
CA THR A 177 14.45 -23.12 6.83
C THR A 177 14.41 -21.69 6.33
N ALA A 178 14.91 -21.43 5.12
CA ALA A 178 14.92 -20.06 4.57
C ALA A 178 13.52 -19.52 4.26
N SER A 179 12.52 -20.38 4.07
CA SER A 179 11.17 -19.99 3.66
C SER A 179 10.34 -19.40 4.80
N LEU A 180 10.28 -20.07 5.95
CA LEU A 180 9.46 -19.64 7.09
C LEU A 180 9.83 -18.25 7.62
N PRO A 181 11.11 -17.94 7.90
CA PRO A 181 11.49 -16.60 8.34
C PRO A 181 11.10 -15.49 7.39
N ASN A 182 11.19 -15.72 6.08
CA ASN A 182 10.80 -14.73 5.09
C ASN A 182 9.27 -14.50 5.06
N ILE A 183 8.49 -15.59 5.15
CA ILE A 183 7.02 -15.50 5.23
C ILE A 183 6.63 -14.72 6.48
N LEU A 184 7.18 -15.06 7.65
CA LEU A 184 6.89 -14.38 8.91
C LEU A 184 7.30 -12.91 8.89
N SER A 185 8.45 -12.57 8.30
CA SER A 185 8.88 -11.18 8.12
C SER A 185 7.92 -10.40 7.23
N ASN A 186 7.46 -11.00 6.14
CA ASN A 186 6.49 -10.36 5.25
C ASN A 186 5.13 -10.12 5.94
N ILE A 187 4.67 -11.09 6.72
CA ILE A 187 3.44 -10.96 7.51
C ILE A 187 3.59 -9.82 8.54
N ALA A 188 4.69 -9.84 9.29
CA ALA A 188 4.98 -8.82 10.29
C ALA A 188 5.04 -7.42 9.68
N ASN A 189 5.68 -7.25 8.52
CA ASN A 189 5.72 -5.98 7.79
C ASN A 189 4.33 -5.51 7.32
N LYS A 190 3.48 -6.42 6.83
CA LYS A 190 2.12 -6.08 6.39
C LYS A 190 1.24 -5.68 7.57
N MET A 191 1.31 -6.41 8.68
CA MET A 191 0.57 -6.09 9.90
C MET A 191 1.04 -4.78 10.54
N LEU A 192 2.34 -4.52 10.52
CA LEU A 192 2.93 -3.26 10.96
C LEU A 192 2.38 -2.08 10.15
N LEU A 193 2.37 -2.20 8.82
CA LEU A 193 1.84 -1.15 7.94
C LEU A 193 0.34 -0.94 8.14
N GLU A 194 -0.42 -2.00 8.43
CA GLU A 194 -1.83 -1.86 8.76
C GLU A 194 -2.02 -1.08 10.05
N GLY A 195 -1.28 -1.41 11.10
CA GLY A 195 -1.30 -0.66 12.36
C GLY A 195 -0.87 0.80 12.16
N TYR A 196 0.19 1.03 11.41
CA TYR A 196 0.68 2.37 11.12
C TYR A 196 -0.36 3.26 10.40
N ASN A 197 -1.11 2.69 9.48
CA ASN A 197 -2.15 3.41 8.74
C ASN A 197 -3.48 3.56 9.51
N TYR A 198 -3.61 2.93 10.67
CA TYR A 198 -4.83 3.01 11.49
C TYR A 198 -4.92 4.29 12.31
N VAL A 199 -3.79 4.86 12.68
CA VAL A 199 -3.72 6.07 13.51
C VAL A 199 -4.03 7.32 12.70
N GLU A 200 -4.62 8.33 13.33
CA GLU A 200 -4.89 9.64 12.72
C GLU A 200 -3.61 10.27 12.17
N ASP A 201 -3.66 10.64 10.90
CA ASP A 201 -2.54 11.26 10.17
C ASP A 201 -2.77 12.75 9.82
N ALA A 202 -3.67 13.43 10.55
CA ALA A 202 -3.99 14.84 10.35
C ALA A 202 -2.75 15.76 10.30
N TRP A 203 -1.68 15.38 11.00
CA TRP A 203 -0.41 16.08 10.97
C TRP A 203 0.22 16.17 9.56
N ARG A 204 -0.01 15.18 8.69
CA ARG A 204 0.51 15.19 7.31
C ARG A 204 -0.06 16.32 6.46
N LYS A 205 -1.24 16.81 6.81
CA LYS A 205 -1.87 17.93 6.12
C LYS A 205 -1.27 19.27 6.50
N ILE A 206 -0.76 19.41 7.72
CA ILE A 206 -0.24 20.66 8.26
C ILE A 206 1.28 20.75 8.23
N ALA A 207 1.98 19.62 8.18
CA ALA A 207 3.44 19.55 8.19
C ALA A 207 3.98 19.26 6.78
N ARG A 208 5.12 19.85 6.47
CA ARG A 208 5.89 19.47 5.29
C ARG A 208 6.63 18.17 5.57
N VAL A 209 6.48 17.20 4.70
CA VAL A 209 7.28 15.98 4.74
C VAL A 209 8.57 16.19 3.94
N ALA A 210 9.72 15.95 4.58
CA ALA A 210 11.03 16.13 4.00
C ALA A 210 11.91 14.89 4.18
N SER A 211 13.04 14.85 3.47
CA SER A 211 14.04 13.78 3.60
C SER A 211 15.35 14.36 4.11
N VAL A 212 16.01 13.58 4.97
CA VAL A 212 17.40 13.83 5.44
C VAL A 212 18.21 12.57 5.20
N ASN A 213 19.52 12.70 4.97
CA ASN A 213 20.38 11.57 4.59
C ASN A 213 21.24 11.06 5.73
N ASP A 214 21.32 11.80 6.84
CA ASP A 214 22.07 11.42 8.03
C ASP A 214 21.39 11.98 9.30
N PHE A 215 21.93 11.66 10.47
CA PHE A 215 21.45 12.10 11.78
C PHE A 215 22.08 13.42 12.24
N LYS A 216 22.83 14.08 11.38
CA LYS A 216 23.38 15.40 11.70
C LYS A 216 22.32 16.48 11.60
N GLU A 217 22.60 17.62 12.17
CA GLU A 217 21.75 18.78 12.04
C GLU A 217 21.87 19.36 10.62
N HIS A 218 20.75 19.28 9.88
CA HIS A 218 20.62 19.84 8.56
C HIS A 218 20.11 21.26 8.64
N THR A 219 20.81 22.18 8.04
CA THR A 219 20.37 23.57 7.95
C THR A 219 19.50 23.75 6.71
N ARG A 220 18.24 24.15 6.92
CA ARG A 220 17.35 24.59 5.84
C ARG A 220 17.52 26.07 5.62
N TYR A 221 17.88 26.44 4.42
CA TYR A 221 18.08 27.85 4.06
C TYR A 221 16.83 28.38 3.37
N ARG A 222 16.36 29.51 3.86
CA ARG A 222 15.41 30.32 3.15
C ARG A 222 16.09 31.60 2.69
N MET A 223 16.15 31.81 1.40
CA MET A 223 16.70 33.04 0.84
C MET A 223 15.70 34.17 1.08
N THR A 224 16.07 35.13 1.93
CA THR A 224 15.24 36.27 2.30
C THR A 224 15.71 37.56 1.66
N GLY A 225 16.64 37.47 0.70
CA GLY A 225 17.20 38.62 0.01
C GLY A 225 16.20 39.44 -0.81
N SER A 226 16.50 40.65 -1.08
CA SER A 226 15.74 41.46 -2.03
C SER A 226 16.18 41.08 -3.45
N PHE A 227 15.45 40.14 -4.04
CA PHE A 227 15.56 39.79 -5.49
C PHE A 227 14.76 40.79 -6.34
N GLU A 228 14.87 42.09 -6.03
CA GLU A 228 14.13 43.09 -6.73
C GLU A 228 14.88 43.50 -7.98
N PHE A 229 14.18 43.36 -9.12
CA PHE A 229 14.66 44.00 -10.33
C PHE A 229 14.57 45.54 -10.15
N GLN A 230 15.73 46.17 -10.03
CA GLN A 230 15.79 47.62 -10.02
C GLN A 230 15.81 48.12 -11.46
N ARG A 231 15.20 49.30 -11.67
CA ARG A 231 15.25 49.95 -12.97
C ARG A 231 16.71 50.26 -13.31
N VAL A 232 17.16 49.71 -14.42
CA VAL A 232 18.50 50.01 -14.98
C VAL A 232 18.46 51.43 -15.52
N GLY A 233 19.39 52.22 -15.07
CA GLY A 233 19.57 53.59 -15.60
C GLY A 233 20.03 53.58 -17.06
N PRO A 234 20.07 54.75 -17.71
CA PRO A 234 20.57 54.88 -19.09
C PRO A 234 22.05 54.45 -19.23
N ASP A 235 22.78 54.41 -18.13
CA ASP A 235 24.16 53.97 -17.99
C ASP A 235 24.35 52.44 -18.01
N GLY A 236 23.25 51.70 -17.94
CA GLY A 236 23.27 50.22 -18.02
C GLY A 236 23.77 49.53 -16.75
N GLU A 237 23.98 50.21 -15.63
CA GLU A 237 24.52 49.63 -14.41
C GLU A 237 23.46 48.77 -13.70
N LEU A 238 23.79 47.47 -13.48
CA LEU A 238 23.00 46.53 -12.69
C LEU A 238 23.47 46.57 -11.23
N LYS A 239 22.55 46.83 -10.31
CA LYS A 239 22.84 46.80 -8.88
C LYS A 239 22.82 45.41 -8.31
N HIS A 240 23.80 45.03 -7.51
CA HIS A 240 23.82 43.76 -6.80
C HIS A 240 22.71 43.69 -5.76
N GLY A 241 21.90 42.59 -5.82
CA GLY A 241 20.94 42.28 -4.78
C GLY A 241 21.62 41.84 -3.48
N LYS A 242 21.06 42.22 -2.34
CA LYS A 242 21.51 41.70 -1.03
C LYS A 242 20.85 40.36 -0.76
N LEU A 243 21.65 39.32 -0.54
CA LEU A 243 21.20 38.03 -0.06
C LEU A 243 21.13 38.05 1.46
N GLY A 244 19.96 37.83 2.02
CA GLY A 244 19.76 37.52 3.43
C GLY A 244 19.40 36.05 3.56
N GLU A 245 19.87 35.37 4.58
CA GLU A 245 19.58 33.97 4.85
C GLU A 245 18.87 33.86 6.19
N GLN A 246 17.75 33.13 6.19
CA GLN A 246 17.16 32.60 7.42
C GLN A 246 17.43 31.09 7.44
N THR A 247 17.97 30.63 8.55
CA THR A 247 18.34 29.24 8.75
C THR A 247 17.38 28.59 9.72
N PHE A 248 16.92 27.41 9.37
CA PHE A 248 16.10 26.54 10.23
C PHE A 248 16.83 25.21 10.37
N SER A 249 16.89 24.68 11.57
CA SER A 249 17.54 23.40 11.79
C SER A 249 16.55 22.24 11.68
N GLN A 250 17.02 21.11 11.16
CA GLN A 250 16.28 19.85 11.10
C GLN A 250 17.20 18.67 11.39
N ARG A 251 16.77 17.75 12.22
CA ARG A 251 17.51 16.56 12.59
C ARG A 251 16.56 15.38 12.77
N ALA A 252 16.93 14.21 12.27
CA ALA A 252 16.24 12.95 12.55
C ALA A 252 16.89 12.24 13.74
N ASP A 253 16.08 11.51 14.49
CA ASP A 253 16.50 10.62 15.57
C ASP A 253 15.80 9.25 15.38
N THR A 254 16.43 8.17 15.84
CA THR A 254 15.86 6.83 15.76
C THR A 254 14.92 6.57 16.93
N HIS A 255 13.71 6.12 16.62
CA HIS A 255 12.72 5.66 17.58
C HIS A 255 12.45 4.18 17.32
N GLY A 256 12.48 3.35 18.34
CA GLY A 256 12.32 1.92 18.13
C GLY A 256 11.89 1.18 19.38
N ILE A 257 11.34 -0.01 19.17
CA ILE A 257 10.91 -0.94 20.19
C ILE A 257 11.30 -2.36 19.82
N MET A 258 11.63 -3.18 20.81
CA MET A 258 11.88 -4.61 20.64
C MET A 258 10.71 -5.41 21.22
N PHE A 259 10.39 -6.53 20.58
CA PHE A 259 9.45 -7.51 21.09
C PHE A 259 9.94 -8.93 20.80
N ALA A 260 9.51 -9.87 21.62
CA ALA A 260 9.88 -11.27 21.48
C ALA A 260 8.62 -12.14 21.36
N LEU A 261 8.60 -13.02 20.37
CA LEU A 261 7.68 -14.13 20.32
C LEU A 261 8.17 -15.20 21.28
N THR A 262 7.53 -15.29 22.43
CA THR A 262 8.01 -16.18 23.50
C THR A 262 7.64 -17.64 23.23
N ARG A 263 8.40 -18.57 23.84
CA ARG A 263 8.09 -20.00 23.80
C ARG A 263 6.65 -20.29 24.27
N GLN A 264 6.12 -19.55 25.26
CA GLN A 264 4.76 -19.74 25.75
C GLN A 264 3.71 -19.41 24.68
N MET A 265 3.87 -18.32 23.92
CA MET A 265 2.96 -17.95 22.82
C MET A 265 2.94 -19.03 21.75
N ILE A 266 4.08 -19.60 21.41
CA ILE A 266 4.17 -20.69 20.43
C ILE A 266 3.53 -21.97 20.97
N ILE A 267 3.70 -22.28 22.27
CA ILE A 267 3.08 -23.44 22.92
C ILE A 267 1.56 -23.32 22.96
N ASN A 268 1.07 -22.13 23.24
CA ASN A 268 -0.36 -21.85 23.29
C ASN A 268 -1.02 -21.81 21.92
N ASP A 269 -0.21 -21.97 20.86
CA ASP A 269 -0.68 -21.96 19.45
C ASP A 269 -1.43 -20.68 19.08
N ASP A 270 -0.94 -19.54 19.59
CA ASP A 270 -1.58 -18.24 19.45
C ASP A 270 -1.10 -17.50 18.18
N MET A 271 -1.75 -17.77 17.06
CA MET A 271 -1.52 -17.06 15.81
C MET A 271 -1.89 -15.58 15.93
N GLY A 272 -2.91 -15.25 16.74
CA GLY A 272 -3.35 -13.87 16.97
C GLY A 272 -2.26 -13.03 17.62
N ALA A 273 -1.59 -13.55 18.65
CA ALA A 273 -0.48 -12.83 19.29
C ALA A 273 0.65 -12.49 18.31
N PHE A 274 0.95 -13.40 17.37
CA PHE A 274 1.98 -13.17 16.34
C PHE A 274 1.62 -12.03 15.38
N THR A 275 0.34 -11.87 15.04
CA THR A 275 -0.13 -10.84 14.10
C THR A 275 -0.44 -9.52 14.78
N ASP A 276 -0.94 -9.53 16.02
CA ASP A 276 -1.33 -8.33 16.75
C ASP A 276 -0.13 -7.52 17.26
N ILE A 277 0.96 -8.17 17.65
CA ILE A 277 2.17 -7.46 18.12
C ILE A 277 2.75 -6.52 17.05
N PRO A 278 3.02 -6.95 15.82
CA PRO A 278 3.48 -6.03 14.76
C PRO A 278 2.49 -4.90 14.47
N ARG A 279 1.17 -5.19 14.52
CA ARG A 279 0.14 -4.17 14.35
C ARG A 279 0.23 -3.10 15.43
N GLN A 280 0.34 -3.48 16.70
CA GLN A 280 0.49 -2.54 17.81
C GLN A 280 1.77 -1.71 17.71
N ILE A 281 2.86 -2.31 17.24
CA ILE A 281 4.11 -1.57 16.98
C ILE A 281 3.93 -0.57 15.86
N GLY A 282 3.22 -0.93 14.80
CA GLY A 282 2.86 0.00 13.74
C GLY A 282 2.05 1.18 14.25
N MET A 283 1.04 0.92 15.09
CA MET A 283 0.25 1.97 15.76
C MET A 283 1.15 2.85 16.64
N GLY A 284 2.00 2.25 17.49
CA GLY A 284 2.92 2.99 18.35
C GLY A 284 3.93 3.85 17.56
N ALA A 285 4.39 3.41 16.39
CA ALA A 285 5.24 4.21 15.52
C ALA A 285 4.50 5.43 14.95
N ALA A 286 3.24 5.28 14.54
CA ALA A 286 2.41 6.38 14.07
C ALA A 286 2.06 7.37 15.20
N GLU A 287 1.74 6.84 16.39
CA GLU A 287 1.51 7.64 17.59
C GLU A 287 2.75 8.42 17.99
N ALA A 288 3.94 7.82 17.94
CA ALA A 288 5.19 8.51 18.27
C ALA A 288 5.45 9.71 17.35
N ILE A 289 5.13 9.61 16.06
CA ILE A 289 5.23 10.76 15.14
C ILE A 289 4.17 11.81 15.50
N ALA A 290 2.92 11.40 15.71
CA ALA A 290 1.84 12.31 16.07
C ALA A 290 2.15 13.04 17.38
N ASP A 291 2.61 12.32 18.41
CA ASP A 291 3.00 12.88 19.70
C ASP A 291 4.13 13.90 19.56
N ALA A 292 5.14 13.59 18.76
CA ALA A 292 6.24 14.50 18.49
C ALA A 292 5.76 15.78 17.77
N VAL A 293 4.89 15.65 16.77
CA VAL A 293 4.34 16.80 16.03
C VAL A 293 3.44 17.65 16.90
N TRP A 294 2.45 17.05 17.55
CA TRP A 294 1.49 17.80 18.35
C TRP A 294 2.09 18.32 19.65
N GLY A 295 3.00 17.55 20.26
CA GLY A 295 3.77 18.01 21.43
C GLY A 295 4.61 19.24 21.11
N LEU A 296 5.29 19.25 19.97
CA LEU A 296 6.04 20.41 19.51
C LEU A 296 5.11 21.59 19.20
N TRP A 297 4.03 21.36 18.43
CA TRP A 297 3.07 22.39 18.04
C TRP A 297 2.42 23.11 19.23
N LEU A 298 1.98 22.33 20.21
CA LEU A 298 1.29 22.87 21.39
C LEU A 298 2.23 23.48 22.42
N SER A 299 3.49 23.06 22.45
CA SER A 299 4.51 23.59 23.39
C SER A 299 4.86 25.07 23.15
N ASN A 300 4.54 25.59 21.97
CA ASN A 300 4.82 26.99 21.58
C ASN A 300 6.22 27.43 21.97
N ARG A 301 7.25 26.72 21.50
CA ARG A 301 8.64 26.89 21.91
C ARG A 301 9.19 28.30 21.58
N THR A 302 10.11 28.71 22.41
CA THR A 302 10.87 29.95 22.16
C THR A 302 11.79 29.73 20.97
N GLN A 303 11.74 30.66 20.02
CA GLN A 303 12.56 30.70 18.81
C GLN A 303 13.93 31.38 19.06
N ALA A 304 14.78 31.39 18.04
CA ALA A 304 16.12 32.02 18.11
C ALA A 304 16.10 33.51 18.44
N ASP A 305 15.00 34.19 18.18
CA ASP A 305 14.78 35.62 18.50
C ASP A 305 14.32 35.85 19.96
N GLY A 306 14.25 34.81 20.78
CA GLY A 306 13.84 34.88 22.17
C GLY A 306 12.31 34.94 22.40
N LYS A 307 11.51 34.86 21.35
CA LYS A 307 10.04 34.89 21.40
C LYS A 307 9.45 33.51 21.15
N ALA A 308 8.27 33.27 21.68
CA ALA A 308 7.53 32.03 21.39
C ALA A 308 7.14 31.97 19.90
N PHE A 309 6.97 30.77 19.35
CA PHE A 309 6.60 30.62 17.95
C PHE A 309 5.32 31.38 17.60
N PHE A 310 4.27 31.24 18.41
CA PHE A 310 3.07 32.08 18.34
C PHE A 310 3.21 33.24 19.33
N HIS A 311 3.45 34.43 18.83
CA HIS A 311 3.65 35.63 19.61
C HIS A 311 3.05 36.85 18.90
N ALA A 312 2.55 37.82 19.66
CA ALA A 312 1.98 39.06 19.09
C ALA A 312 2.95 39.84 18.21
N ASP A 313 4.24 39.90 18.59
CA ASP A 313 5.26 40.57 17.79
C ASP A 313 5.56 39.88 16.46
N HIS A 314 5.29 38.56 16.35
CA HIS A 314 5.32 37.81 15.11
C HIS A 314 4.08 38.05 14.23
N LYS A 315 3.08 38.79 14.75
CA LYS A 315 1.79 39.02 14.09
C LYS A 315 1.10 37.70 13.68
N ASN A 316 1.31 36.67 14.48
CA ASN A 316 0.76 35.34 14.25
C ASN A 316 0.00 34.75 15.46
N TYR A 317 -0.37 35.64 16.40
CA TYR A 317 -1.14 35.30 17.60
C TYR A 317 -2.16 36.39 17.91
N ALA A 318 -3.38 35.99 18.19
CA ALA A 318 -4.43 36.86 18.68
C ALA A 318 -5.19 36.18 19.84
N ASP A 319 -5.60 36.99 20.81
CA ASP A 319 -6.37 36.58 21.99
C ASP A 319 -7.58 37.52 22.21
N GLY A 320 -8.43 37.16 23.13
CA GLY A 320 -9.65 37.88 23.47
C GLY A 320 -10.91 37.24 22.89
N ALA A 321 -12.06 37.65 23.40
CA ALA A 321 -13.37 37.09 23.05
C ALA A 321 -13.70 37.15 21.55
N ASP A 322 -13.21 38.17 20.84
CA ASP A 322 -13.40 38.36 19.42
C ASP A 322 -12.66 37.33 18.54
N THR A 323 -11.81 36.48 19.18
CA THR A 323 -11.07 35.42 18.48
C THR A 323 -11.81 34.08 18.44
N ALA A 324 -12.99 33.95 19.07
CA ALA A 324 -13.83 32.78 18.96
C ALA A 324 -14.19 32.49 17.49
N LEU A 325 -14.17 31.21 17.07
CA LEU A 325 -14.37 30.82 15.69
C LEU A 325 -15.72 31.30 15.16
N GLY A 326 -15.72 32.19 14.19
CA GLY A 326 -16.87 32.80 13.54
C GLY A 326 -16.48 33.51 12.24
N VAL A 327 -17.44 34.12 11.57
CA VAL A 327 -17.17 34.84 10.28
C VAL A 327 -16.23 36.01 10.48
N ASP A 328 -16.48 36.82 11.51
CA ASP A 328 -15.71 38.05 11.77
C ASP A 328 -14.29 37.73 12.19
N SER A 329 -14.13 36.77 13.13
CA SER A 329 -12.81 36.34 13.60
C SER A 329 -12.00 35.69 12.49
N LEU A 330 -12.65 34.90 11.61
CA LEU A 330 -12.00 34.29 10.46
C LEU A 330 -11.58 35.34 9.43
N THR A 331 -12.41 36.40 9.23
CA THR A 331 -12.05 37.54 8.39
C THR A 331 -10.86 38.31 8.97
N ALA A 332 -10.84 38.58 10.28
CA ALA A 332 -9.72 39.23 10.94
C ALA A 332 -8.43 38.38 10.85
N ALA A 333 -8.56 37.06 11.02
CA ALA A 333 -7.44 36.14 10.86
C ALA A 333 -6.88 36.13 9.43
N GLU A 334 -7.76 36.14 8.41
CA GLU A 334 -7.38 36.19 6.99
C GLU A 334 -6.61 37.49 6.67
N VAL A 335 -7.08 38.62 7.20
CA VAL A 335 -6.39 39.92 7.04
C VAL A 335 -5.01 39.86 7.70
N THR A 336 -4.96 39.47 8.98
CA THR A 336 -3.69 39.36 9.73
C THR A 336 -2.69 38.41 9.05
N PHE A 337 -3.17 37.31 8.51
CA PHE A 337 -2.34 36.34 7.79
C PHE A 337 -1.82 36.93 6.47
N SER A 338 -2.66 37.64 5.73
CA SER A 338 -2.33 38.24 4.43
C SER A 338 -1.35 39.40 4.56
N GLU A 339 -1.39 40.13 5.69
CA GLU A 339 -0.48 41.25 6.02
C GLU A 339 0.87 40.80 6.53
N GLN A 340 1.13 39.50 6.64
CA GLN A 340 2.45 39.00 6.99
C GLN A 340 3.53 39.53 6.04
N THR A 341 4.67 39.91 6.62
CA THR A 341 5.76 40.52 5.87
C THR A 341 7.01 39.67 5.87
N LYS A 342 7.81 39.80 4.81
CA LYS A 342 9.16 39.28 4.72
C LYS A 342 10.08 40.08 5.66
N PRO A 343 11.28 39.59 6.01
CA PRO A 343 12.24 40.35 6.83
C PRO A 343 12.64 41.73 6.25
N ASN A 344 12.50 41.93 4.96
CA ASN A 344 12.73 43.21 4.28
C ASN A 344 11.50 44.14 4.34
N GLY A 345 10.44 43.80 5.09
CA GLY A 345 9.24 44.63 5.25
C GLY A 345 8.22 44.52 4.10
N ARG A 346 8.53 43.79 3.03
CA ARG A 346 7.60 43.60 1.92
C ARG A 346 6.53 42.55 2.22
N PRO A 347 5.34 42.64 1.63
CA PRO A 347 4.31 41.64 1.79
C PRO A 347 4.82 40.24 1.46
N LEU A 348 4.43 39.25 2.26
CA LEU A 348 4.78 37.86 2.04
C LEU A 348 4.01 37.26 0.84
N GLY A 349 2.73 37.63 0.69
CA GLY A 349 1.89 37.27 -0.43
C GLY A 349 1.53 35.77 -0.51
N ILE A 350 1.55 35.07 0.60
CA ILE A 350 1.15 33.65 0.67
C ILE A 350 -0.21 33.59 1.35
N PRO A 351 -1.26 33.07 0.69
CA PRO A 351 -2.58 32.91 1.29
C PRO A 351 -2.60 31.75 2.29
N ALA A 352 -3.49 31.83 3.26
CA ALA A 352 -3.86 30.69 4.07
C ALA A 352 -4.66 29.66 3.24
N SER A 353 -4.54 28.40 3.57
CA SER A 353 -5.21 27.30 2.88
C SER A 353 -5.88 26.29 3.82
N ILE A 354 -5.43 26.21 5.07
CA ILE A 354 -5.85 25.19 6.03
C ILE A 354 -6.41 25.85 7.28
N LEU A 355 -7.59 25.43 7.71
CA LEU A 355 -8.22 25.76 8.98
C LEU A 355 -8.08 24.57 9.93
N LEU A 356 -7.15 24.65 10.85
CA LEU A 356 -6.89 23.59 11.83
C LEU A 356 -7.66 23.89 13.11
N VAL A 357 -8.46 22.92 13.54
CA VAL A 357 -9.39 23.06 14.67
C VAL A 357 -9.36 21.87 15.61
N PRO A 358 -9.62 22.04 16.91
CA PRO A 358 -9.87 20.94 17.83
C PRO A 358 -11.21 20.26 17.51
N THR A 359 -11.43 19.08 18.03
CA THR A 359 -12.63 18.27 17.77
C THR A 359 -13.93 19.02 18.07
N ALA A 360 -13.94 19.83 19.12
CA ALA A 360 -15.13 20.62 19.51
C ALA A 360 -15.55 21.65 18.45
N LEU A 361 -14.59 22.17 17.69
CA LEU A 361 -14.83 23.18 16.65
C LEU A 361 -14.95 22.58 15.23
N LYS A 362 -14.85 21.26 15.09
CA LYS A 362 -14.93 20.60 13.77
C LYS A 362 -16.24 20.91 13.03
N VAL A 363 -17.37 20.66 13.69
CA VAL A 363 -18.70 20.89 13.07
C VAL A 363 -18.94 22.37 12.77
N PRO A 364 -18.70 23.32 13.69
CA PRO A 364 -18.78 24.74 13.37
C PRO A 364 -17.88 25.16 12.21
N ALA A 365 -16.64 24.67 12.14
CA ALA A 365 -15.71 24.97 11.05
C ALA A 365 -16.23 24.44 9.71
N GLU A 366 -16.72 23.19 9.69
CA GLU A 366 -17.30 22.61 8.46
C GLU A 366 -18.56 23.36 8.01
N LEU A 367 -19.40 23.81 8.94
CA LEU A 367 -20.56 24.65 8.62
C LEU A 367 -20.13 25.98 8.01
N LEU A 368 -19.11 26.64 8.56
CA LEU A 368 -18.57 27.88 8.00
C LEU A 368 -18.04 27.68 6.57
N MET A 369 -17.45 26.51 6.27
CA MET A 369 -16.90 26.25 4.92
C MET A 369 -17.94 25.76 3.91
N LYS A 370 -19.06 25.17 4.34
CA LYS A 370 -20.06 24.56 3.45
C LYS A 370 -21.35 25.34 3.33
N SER A 371 -21.69 26.20 4.28
CA SER A 371 -22.95 26.96 4.27
C SER A 371 -22.91 28.11 3.26
N VAL A 372 -23.87 28.16 2.37
CA VAL A 372 -24.03 29.25 1.37
C VAL A 372 -24.46 30.55 2.04
N SER A 373 -25.33 30.47 3.06
CA SER A 373 -25.83 31.60 3.82
C SER A 373 -25.69 31.39 5.31
N LEU A 374 -25.34 32.42 6.03
CA LEU A 374 -25.24 32.45 7.48
C LEU A 374 -26.32 33.32 8.07
N ASN A 375 -27.05 32.79 9.04
CA ASN A 375 -27.99 33.61 9.83
C ASN A 375 -27.23 34.16 11.04
N GLU A 376 -26.75 35.38 10.94
CA GLU A 376 -26.18 36.09 12.09
C GLU A 376 -27.31 36.74 12.90
N THR A 377 -27.49 36.30 14.11
CA THR A 377 -28.32 36.93 15.13
C THR A 377 -27.47 37.88 15.92
N THR A 378 -27.27 39.09 15.45
CA THR A 378 -26.80 40.18 16.32
C THR A 378 -27.98 40.77 17.05
N THR A 379 -27.77 41.13 18.34
CA THR A 379 -28.81 41.71 19.25
C THR A 379 -29.44 42.98 18.68
N ALA A 380 -28.87 43.61 17.65
CA ALA A 380 -29.32 44.81 17.00
C ALA A 380 -30.01 44.62 15.63
N ASN A 381 -29.88 43.46 15.00
CA ASN A 381 -30.43 43.20 13.68
C ASN A 381 -31.19 41.88 13.61
N LYS A 382 -32.48 41.95 13.32
CA LYS A 382 -33.30 40.83 12.90
C LYS A 382 -32.60 40.11 11.76
N GLY A 383 -32.38 38.82 11.89
CA GLY A 383 -31.55 37.98 11.04
C GLY A 383 -31.70 38.30 9.54
N LYS A 384 -30.64 38.85 8.99
CA LYS A 384 -30.45 38.90 7.53
C LYS A 384 -29.62 37.66 7.16
N ALA A 385 -30.14 36.84 6.28
CA ALA A 385 -29.36 35.85 5.60
C ALA A 385 -28.27 36.57 4.79
N ALA A 386 -27.02 36.54 5.28
CA ALA A 386 -25.90 37.09 4.56
C ALA A 386 -25.18 35.94 3.77
N ALA A 387 -24.73 36.25 2.57
CA ALA A 387 -23.88 35.31 1.85
C ALA A 387 -22.60 35.05 2.63
N ASN A 388 -22.20 33.79 2.71
CA ASN A 388 -20.98 33.40 3.41
C ASN A 388 -19.73 33.76 2.59
N PRO A 389 -18.87 34.69 3.07
CA PRO A 389 -17.68 35.11 2.34
C PRO A 389 -16.56 34.05 2.36
N HIS A 390 -16.65 33.07 3.26
CA HIS A 390 -15.61 32.03 3.48
C HIS A 390 -15.95 30.67 2.87
N LEU A 391 -17.03 30.58 2.09
CA LEU A 391 -17.47 29.35 1.46
C LEU A 391 -16.31 28.68 0.67
N GLY A 392 -15.89 27.49 1.09
CA GLY A 392 -14.87 26.69 0.39
C GLY A 392 -13.46 27.26 0.34
N LYS A 393 -13.14 28.30 1.12
CA LYS A 393 -11.81 28.93 1.09
C LYS A 393 -10.72 28.06 1.69
N TYR A 394 -11.02 27.34 2.78
CA TYR A 394 -10.03 26.61 3.56
C TYR A 394 -10.38 25.13 3.66
N GLU A 395 -9.35 24.28 3.68
CA GLU A 395 -9.49 22.87 4.06
C GLU A 395 -9.60 22.76 5.58
N VAL A 396 -10.69 22.20 6.08
CA VAL A 396 -10.86 21.98 7.52
C VAL A 396 -10.12 20.71 7.92
N VAL A 397 -9.13 20.88 8.77
CA VAL A 397 -8.38 19.78 9.40
C VAL A 397 -8.70 19.78 10.89
N SER A 398 -9.12 18.63 11.42
CA SER A 398 -9.38 18.51 12.87
C SER A 398 -8.50 17.42 13.46
N SER A 399 -8.00 17.64 14.68
CA SER A 399 -7.26 16.63 15.42
C SER A 399 -7.71 16.56 16.86
N VAL A 400 -7.75 15.33 17.38
CA VAL A 400 -8.08 15.05 18.81
C VAL A 400 -6.98 15.53 19.75
N TYR A 401 -5.75 15.58 19.27
CA TYR A 401 -4.57 16.01 20.04
C TYR A 401 -4.65 17.45 20.49
N LEU A 402 -5.30 18.34 19.73
CA LEU A 402 -5.44 19.76 20.06
C LEU A 402 -6.27 20.00 21.33
N SER A 403 -7.15 19.08 21.68
CA SER A 403 -8.01 19.16 22.89
C SER A 403 -7.63 18.15 23.98
N SER A 404 -6.63 17.31 23.74
CA SER A 404 -6.20 16.29 24.69
C SER A 404 -5.45 16.90 25.89
N ALA A 405 -5.92 16.63 27.10
CA ALA A 405 -5.27 17.08 28.33
C ALA A 405 -3.86 16.49 28.55
N ALA A 406 -3.48 15.47 27.79
CA ALA A 406 -2.14 14.89 27.83
C ALA A 406 -1.06 15.85 27.31
N PHE A 407 -1.44 16.82 26.49
CA PHE A 407 -0.53 17.79 25.89
C PHE A 407 -0.66 19.18 26.51
N THR A 408 0.43 19.70 27.03
CA THR A 408 0.47 21.06 27.58
C THR A 408 0.18 22.07 26.47
N GLY A 409 -0.73 23.01 26.72
CA GLY A 409 -1.13 24.02 25.72
C GLY A 409 -2.33 23.61 24.87
N SER A 410 -2.89 22.43 25.08
CA SER A 410 -4.15 21.99 24.45
C SER A 410 -5.33 22.84 24.86
N SER A 411 -6.30 23.04 23.96
CA SER A 411 -7.53 23.78 24.24
C SER A 411 -8.61 23.38 23.24
N SER A 412 -9.85 23.29 23.72
CA SER A 412 -11.03 23.02 22.89
C SER A 412 -11.52 24.25 22.12
N LYS A 413 -10.95 25.44 22.37
CA LYS A 413 -11.38 26.72 21.78
C LYS A 413 -10.39 27.30 20.80
N VAL A 414 -9.09 26.96 20.95
CA VAL A 414 -8.00 27.45 20.09
C VAL A 414 -8.13 26.88 18.70
N TRP A 415 -7.96 27.71 17.70
CA TRP A 415 -7.90 27.30 16.30
C TRP A 415 -6.76 28.01 15.57
N TYR A 416 -6.39 27.46 14.41
CA TYR A 416 -5.23 27.94 13.68
C TYR A 416 -5.58 28.07 12.19
N LEU A 417 -4.97 29.09 11.56
CA LEU A 417 -5.01 29.27 10.11
C LEU A 417 -3.59 29.06 9.57
N LEU A 418 -3.42 28.14 8.60
CA LEU A 418 -2.11 27.80 8.08
C LEU A 418 -2.05 28.01 6.56
N SER A 419 -0.83 28.27 6.08
CA SER A 419 -0.50 28.19 4.65
C SER A 419 -0.41 26.75 4.18
N ASP A 420 -0.35 26.54 2.87
CA ASP A 420 0.06 25.27 2.28
C ASP A 420 1.49 24.93 2.76
N PRO A 421 1.69 23.75 3.41
CA PRO A 421 2.99 23.32 3.90
C PRO A 421 4.08 23.25 2.82
N ASN A 422 3.70 23.03 1.56
CA ASN A 422 4.64 22.99 0.46
C ASN A 422 5.16 24.37 0.05
N ARG A 423 4.37 25.43 0.33
CA ARG A 423 4.75 26.82 0.03
C ARG A 423 5.50 27.48 1.18
N LEU A 424 4.96 27.36 2.38
CA LEU A 424 5.52 27.95 3.59
C LEU A 424 5.24 27.05 4.79
N PRO A 425 6.13 26.08 5.06
CA PRO A 425 5.94 25.18 6.17
C PRO A 425 6.08 25.90 7.51
N ALA A 426 5.10 25.77 8.39
CA ALA A 426 5.21 26.15 9.79
C ALA A 426 5.92 25.06 10.59
N ILE A 427 5.74 23.81 10.21
CA ILE A 427 6.37 22.63 10.82
C ILE A 427 6.85 21.68 9.73
N GLU A 428 7.98 21.02 9.96
CA GLU A 428 8.54 20.02 9.04
C GLU A 428 8.79 18.71 9.78
N VAL A 429 8.37 17.61 9.18
CA VAL A 429 8.69 16.24 9.60
C VAL A 429 9.68 15.67 8.58
N ALA A 430 10.88 15.35 9.01
CA ALA A 430 11.90 14.78 8.15
C ALA A 430 12.09 13.30 8.46
N PHE A 431 12.17 12.48 7.41
CA PHE A 431 12.47 11.07 7.50
C PHE A 431 13.84 10.76 6.94
N LEU A 432 14.55 9.84 7.55
CA LEU A 432 15.86 9.38 7.05
C LEU A 432 15.68 8.70 5.69
N ASN A 433 16.43 9.17 4.69
CA ASN A 433 16.36 8.69 3.29
C ASN A 433 14.94 8.71 2.69
N GLY A 434 14.01 9.49 3.25
CA GLY A 434 12.63 9.55 2.81
C GLY A 434 11.77 8.33 3.16
N VAL A 435 12.24 7.46 4.04
CA VAL A 435 11.50 6.27 4.47
C VAL A 435 10.50 6.66 5.57
N ASP A 436 9.26 6.90 5.20
CA ASP A 436 8.16 7.33 6.08
C ASP A 436 7.39 6.17 6.72
N ARG A 437 7.96 4.99 6.73
CA ARG A 437 7.36 3.76 7.26
C ARG A 437 8.27 3.15 8.29
N PRO A 438 7.70 2.57 9.37
CA PRO A 438 8.50 1.79 10.29
C PRO A 438 9.05 0.54 9.61
N THR A 439 10.27 0.16 10.01
CA THR A 439 10.95 -1.05 9.54
C THR A 439 10.93 -2.08 10.65
N VAL A 440 10.62 -3.34 10.32
CA VAL A 440 10.77 -4.47 11.24
C VAL A 440 11.95 -5.32 10.81
N GLU A 441 12.84 -5.56 11.72
CA GLU A 441 13.94 -6.49 11.53
C GLU A 441 13.83 -7.66 12.53
N LYS A 442 14.24 -8.82 12.07
CA LYS A 442 14.28 -10.05 12.84
C LYS A 442 15.71 -10.36 13.25
N THR A 443 15.88 -10.78 14.48
CA THR A 443 17.14 -11.37 14.96
C THR A 443 16.95 -12.88 15.11
N ASP A 444 17.98 -13.66 14.76
CA ASP A 444 18.01 -15.08 15.04
C ASP A 444 17.96 -15.30 16.56
N ALA A 445 17.37 -16.43 16.97
CA ALA A 445 17.15 -16.73 18.38
C ALA A 445 18.45 -16.60 19.19
N ASP A 446 18.48 -15.67 20.14
CA ASP A 446 19.57 -15.56 21.08
C ASP A 446 19.54 -16.76 22.03
N PHE A 447 20.71 -17.30 22.34
CA PHE A 447 20.85 -18.43 23.25
C PHE A 447 20.20 -18.16 24.63
N ASN A 448 20.12 -16.89 25.03
CA ASN A 448 19.55 -16.50 26.33
C ASN A 448 18.03 -16.35 26.32
N THR A 449 17.41 -16.30 25.16
CA THR A 449 15.95 -16.13 25.01
C THR A 449 15.35 -17.27 24.21
N LEU A 450 14.46 -18.03 24.85
CA LEU A 450 13.67 -19.07 24.20
C LEU A 450 12.56 -18.42 23.36
N GLY A 451 12.91 -17.88 22.18
CA GLY A 451 11.96 -17.22 21.30
C GLY A 451 12.61 -16.48 20.15
N VAL A 452 11.82 -15.94 19.24
CA VAL A 452 12.27 -15.11 18.12
C VAL A 452 12.08 -13.65 18.50
N GLN A 453 13.13 -12.86 18.34
CA GLN A 453 13.08 -11.43 18.63
C GLN A 453 12.87 -10.63 17.35
N PHE A 454 12.04 -9.61 17.44
CA PHE A 454 11.80 -8.64 16.41
C PHE A 454 12.08 -7.24 16.97
N ARG A 455 12.60 -6.36 16.14
CA ARG A 455 12.71 -4.95 16.45
C ARG A 455 12.00 -4.14 15.39
N GLY A 456 11.17 -3.20 15.85
CA GLY A 456 10.57 -2.19 15.00
C GLY A 456 11.25 -0.86 15.24
N TYR A 457 11.60 -0.11 14.20
CA TYR A 457 12.14 1.24 14.34
C TYR A 457 11.72 2.14 13.18
N ILE A 458 11.75 3.44 13.45
CA ILE A 458 11.50 4.50 12.48
C ILE A 458 12.41 5.68 12.78
N ASP A 459 12.97 6.27 11.75
CA ASP A 459 13.88 7.39 11.84
C ASP A 459 13.20 8.67 11.36
N PHE A 460 12.87 9.54 12.28
CA PHE A 460 12.21 10.80 11.94
C PHE A 460 12.64 11.94 12.88
N GLY A 461 12.36 13.15 12.46
CA GLY A 461 12.53 14.32 13.29
C GLY A 461 11.50 15.38 12.97
N VAL A 462 11.07 16.11 13.99
CA VAL A 462 10.06 17.17 13.88
C VAL A 462 10.66 18.49 14.35
N ARG A 463 10.53 19.53 13.51
CA ARG A 463 11.02 20.87 13.83
C ARG A 463 10.06 21.93 13.34
N GLU A 464 9.93 22.99 14.14
CA GLU A 464 9.30 24.23 13.70
C GLU A 464 10.15 24.89 12.63
N GLN A 465 9.47 25.49 11.66
CA GLN A 465 10.10 26.22 10.57
C GLN A 465 9.70 27.70 10.63
N ASP A 466 9.01 28.20 9.62
CA ASP A 466 8.67 29.63 9.57
C ASP A 466 7.35 29.93 10.28
N TYR A 467 7.39 30.72 11.35
CA TYR A 467 6.22 31.13 12.11
C TYR A 467 5.18 31.91 11.30
N ARG A 468 5.58 32.51 10.16
CA ARG A 468 4.66 33.22 9.26
C ARG A 468 3.71 32.30 8.50
N GLY A 469 4.02 31.00 8.49
CA GLY A 469 3.16 29.97 7.88
C GLY A 469 1.94 29.60 8.71
N ALA A 470 1.81 30.13 9.93
CA ALA A 470 0.71 29.80 10.82
C ALA A 470 0.28 30.99 11.66
N LEU A 471 -1.02 31.12 11.92
CA LEU A 471 -1.66 32.06 12.83
C LEU A 471 -2.46 31.29 13.86
N LYS A 472 -2.31 31.66 15.14
CA LYS A 472 -3.05 31.08 16.26
C LYS A 472 -4.10 32.08 16.79
N MET A 473 -5.35 31.64 16.88
CA MET A 473 -6.46 32.36 17.48
C MET A 473 -6.87 31.65 18.78
N LYS A 474 -6.85 32.37 19.89
CA LYS A 474 -7.03 31.77 21.22
C LYS A 474 -8.48 31.30 21.47
N GLY A 475 -9.46 31.94 20.85
CA GLY A 475 -10.87 31.57 20.97
C GLY A 475 -11.55 32.02 22.27
N GLU A 476 -10.87 32.81 23.09
CA GLU A 476 -11.36 33.34 24.37
C GLU A 476 -10.64 34.59 24.80
#